data_d810b10d0ae68a5e89284b6aff2eb510
#
_entry.id   d810b10d0ae68a5e89284b6aff2eb510
#
_cell.length_a   1.000
_cell.length_b   1.000
_cell.length_c   1.000
_cell.angle_alpha   90.00
_cell.angle_beta   90.00
_cell.angle_gamma   90.00
#
_symmetry.space_group_name_H-M   'P 1'
#
loop_
_entity.id
_entity.type
_entity.pdbx_description
1 polymer ?
#
loop_
_entity_poly.entity_id
_entity_poly.type
_entity_poly.pdbx_seq_one_letter_code
_entity_poly.pdbx_strand_id
1 'polypeptide(L)'
;MKGFNGNKEKEAPDNKNFKEEIDINEYLQIIPMSLRPGEEIGENILSDILQFFRFNEGKGKCIVDGNEYSVENGDAIVVPAGAKSNVINTDSEKDLKMYTFYTSPHYKDSLINSKINIVKNTI
;
A
#
# COMPACT_ATOMS: atom_id res chain seq x y z
N MET A 1 0.81 -9.28 23.27
CA MET A 1 0.87 -8.49 22.02
C MET A 1 -0.45 -7.78 21.79
N LYS A 2 -0.39 -6.52 21.49
CA LYS A 2 -1.59 -5.76 21.18
C LYS A 2 -1.88 -5.85 19.70
N GLY A 3 -3.14 -5.99 19.36
CA GLY A 3 -3.59 -5.86 18.00
C GLY A 3 -3.95 -4.42 17.67
N PHE A 4 -4.22 -4.17 16.42
CA PHE A 4 -4.73 -2.88 15.98
C PHE A 4 -6.24 -2.99 15.77
N ASN A 5 -6.98 -2.06 16.35
CA ASN A 5 -8.43 -2.04 16.24
C ASN A 5 -8.88 -0.63 15.91
N GLY A 6 -8.83 -0.29 14.64
CA GLY A 6 -9.27 1.00 14.16
C GLY A 6 -10.23 0.83 13.01
N ASN A 7 -10.99 1.88 12.72
CA ASN A 7 -11.86 1.89 11.54
C ASN A 7 -11.05 2.42 10.36
N LYS A 8 -10.46 1.51 9.61
CA LYS A 8 -9.57 1.87 8.51
C LYS A 8 -10.27 2.67 7.41
N GLU A 9 -11.50 2.33 7.13
CA GLU A 9 -12.25 3.04 6.09
C GLU A 9 -12.53 4.47 6.49
N LYS A 10 -12.73 4.70 7.77
CA LYS A 10 -12.99 6.04 8.27
C LYS A 10 -11.71 6.85 8.40
N GLU A 11 -10.64 6.25 8.85
CA GLU A 11 -9.37 6.94 9.03
C GLU A 11 -8.78 7.46 7.73
N ALA A 12 -8.70 6.62 6.71
CA ALA A 12 -8.09 7.03 5.46
C ALA A 12 -8.89 8.09 4.72
N PRO A 13 -10.22 7.98 4.59
CA PRO A 13 -11.01 9.04 3.96
C PRO A 13 -10.94 10.37 4.67
N ASP A 14 -10.79 10.37 5.98
CA ASP A 14 -10.72 11.60 6.77
C ASP A 14 -9.33 12.21 6.79
N ASN A 15 -8.32 11.47 6.40
CA ASN A 15 -6.94 11.94 6.41
C ASN A 15 -6.68 12.80 5.19
N LYS A 16 -6.45 14.10 5.43
CA LYS A 16 -6.14 15.06 4.37
C LYS A 16 -4.65 15.21 4.16
N ASN A 17 -3.83 14.61 4.99
CA ASN A 17 -2.40 14.64 4.85
C ASN A 17 -1.96 13.58 3.85
N PHE A 18 -0.85 13.85 3.21
CA PHE A 18 -0.28 12.89 2.27
C PHE A 18 0.01 11.56 2.94
N LYS A 19 0.52 11.64 4.16
CA LYS A 19 0.98 10.44 4.85
C LYS A 19 0.87 10.63 6.36
N GLU A 20 0.30 9.64 7.01
CA GLU A 20 0.25 9.60 8.47
C GLU A 20 0.60 8.19 8.93
N GLU A 21 1.67 8.09 9.69
CA GLU A 21 2.20 6.79 10.09
C GLU A 21 1.54 6.28 11.36
N ILE A 22 1.18 5.00 11.34
CA ILE A 22 0.64 4.30 12.51
C ILE A 22 1.53 3.09 12.77
N ASP A 23 2.28 3.12 13.86
CA ASP A 23 3.13 2.01 14.26
C ASP A 23 2.33 1.02 15.09
N ILE A 24 2.18 -0.20 14.57
CA ILE A 24 1.48 -1.26 15.25
C ILE A 24 2.43 -2.03 16.17
N ASN A 25 3.58 -2.37 15.63
CA ASN A 25 4.64 -3.05 16.38
C ASN A 25 5.94 -2.97 15.57
N GLU A 26 7.01 -3.58 16.08
CA GLU A 26 8.31 -3.51 15.43
C GLU A 26 8.38 -4.18 14.06
N TYR A 27 7.40 -5.02 13.72
CA TYR A 27 7.41 -5.76 12.46
C TYR A 27 6.44 -5.22 11.41
N LEU A 28 5.50 -4.42 11.80
CA LEU A 28 4.44 -3.97 10.91
C LEU A 28 4.16 -2.50 11.10
N GLN A 29 4.17 -1.75 10.01
CA GLN A 29 3.72 -0.37 9.98
C GLN A 29 2.54 -0.24 9.05
N ILE A 30 1.59 0.59 9.42
CA ILE A 30 0.46 0.93 8.56
C ILE A 30 0.46 2.43 8.37
N ILE A 31 0.45 2.86 7.11
CA ILE A 31 0.49 4.28 6.78
C ILE A 31 -0.71 4.60 5.89
N PRO A 32 -1.68 5.35 6.42
CA PRO A 32 -2.77 5.87 5.58
C PRO A 32 -2.20 6.93 4.64
N MET A 33 -2.62 6.89 3.39
CA MET A 33 -2.13 7.82 2.39
C MET A 33 -3.28 8.34 1.55
N SER A 34 -3.16 9.59 1.12
CA SER A 34 -4.13 10.22 0.24
C SER A 34 -3.39 10.98 -0.84
N LEU A 35 -3.73 10.70 -2.10
CA LEU A 35 -3.17 11.38 -3.25
C LEU A 35 -4.26 12.22 -3.91
N ARG A 36 -3.97 13.48 -4.14
CA ARG A 36 -4.87 14.34 -4.90
C ARG A 36 -4.86 13.96 -6.37
N PRO A 37 -5.84 14.42 -7.15
CA PRO A 37 -5.84 14.15 -8.59
C PRO A 37 -4.50 14.51 -9.23
N GLY A 38 -3.94 13.57 -9.96
CA GLY A 38 -2.68 13.75 -10.66
C GLY A 38 -1.43 13.56 -9.84
N GLU A 39 -1.56 13.44 -8.53
CA GLU A 39 -0.39 13.21 -7.67
C GLU A 39 0.06 11.76 -7.70
N GLU A 40 1.32 11.55 -7.40
CA GLU A 40 1.89 10.21 -7.30
C GLU A 40 2.78 10.12 -6.07
N ILE A 41 2.97 8.89 -5.60
CA ILE A 41 3.90 8.65 -4.50
C ILE A 41 5.33 8.92 -4.96
N GLY A 42 5.65 8.55 -6.18
CA GLY A 42 6.99 8.57 -6.72
C GLY A 42 7.61 7.18 -6.75
N GLU A 43 8.57 6.98 -7.63
CA GLU A 43 9.23 5.69 -7.74
C GLU A 43 10.00 5.37 -6.47
N ASN A 44 9.89 4.16 -6.01
CA ASN A 44 10.49 3.74 -4.76
C ASN A 44 10.90 2.27 -4.83
N ILE A 45 12.03 1.96 -4.21
CA ILE A 45 12.54 0.60 -4.08
C ILE A 45 12.86 0.36 -2.62
N LEU A 46 12.22 -0.65 -2.03
CA LEU A 46 12.49 -1.06 -0.65
C LEU A 46 13.14 -2.44 -0.71
N SER A 47 14.46 -2.49 -0.48
CA SER A 47 15.23 -3.71 -0.73
C SER A 47 14.86 -4.86 0.19
N ASP A 48 14.55 -4.59 1.44
CA ASP A 48 14.34 -5.63 2.44
C ASP A 48 12.96 -5.61 3.07
N ILE A 49 12.03 -4.89 2.46
CA ILE A 49 10.71 -4.69 3.05
C ILE A 49 9.65 -5.13 2.05
N LEU A 50 8.72 -5.93 2.54
CA LEU A 50 7.52 -6.26 1.79
C LEU A 50 6.52 -5.14 1.99
N GLN A 51 5.93 -4.67 0.90
CA GLN A 51 4.98 -3.57 0.93
C GLN A 51 3.64 -4.04 0.36
N PHE A 52 2.56 -3.60 0.98
CA PHE A 52 1.22 -3.97 0.57
C PHE A 52 0.37 -2.70 0.53
N PHE A 53 -0.33 -2.49 -0.59
CA PHE A 53 -1.28 -1.39 -0.72
C PHE A 53 -2.70 -1.93 -0.70
N ARG A 54 -3.55 -1.31 0.07
CA ARG A 54 -4.98 -1.58 0.07
C ARG A 54 -5.71 -0.30 -0.28
N PHE A 55 -6.38 -0.29 -1.43
CA PHE A 55 -7.07 0.90 -1.92
C PHE A 55 -8.51 0.90 -1.42
N ASN A 56 -8.92 2.01 -0.81
CA ASN A 56 -10.25 2.08 -0.20
C ASN A 56 -11.09 3.26 -0.68
N GLU A 57 -10.56 4.14 -1.53
CA GLU A 57 -11.35 5.19 -2.14
C GLU A 57 -10.64 5.70 -3.39
N GLY A 58 -11.42 5.96 -4.45
CA GLY A 58 -10.88 6.50 -5.68
C GLY A 58 -10.39 5.43 -6.63
N LYS A 59 -9.66 5.85 -7.64
CA LYS A 59 -9.06 4.95 -8.62
C LYS A 59 -7.76 5.54 -9.13
N GLY A 60 -6.87 4.66 -9.55
CA GLY A 60 -5.56 5.08 -10.00
C GLY A 60 -4.83 3.97 -10.69
N LYS A 61 -3.51 4.07 -10.66
CA LYS A 61 -2.62 3.12 -11.30
C LYS A 61 -1.47 2.80 -10.36
N CYS A 62 -1.13 1.53 -10.25
CA CYS A 62 0.04 1.07 -9.53
C CYS A 62 0.98 0.41 -10.51
N ILE A 63 2.26 0.75 -10.44
CA ILE A 63 3.28 0.20 -11.32
C ILE A 63 4.27 -0.57 -10.46
N VAL A 64 4.51 -1.83 -10.82
CA VAL A 64 5.46 -2.68 -10.11
C VAL A 64 6.41 -3.28 -11.13
N ASP A 65 7.68 -2.91 -11.05
CA ASP A 65 8.72 -3.34 -12.00
C ASP A 65 8.28 -3.17 -13.45
N GLY A 66 7.70 -2.00 -13.76
CA GLY A 66 7.25 -1.68 -15.10
C GLY A 66 5.89 -2.23 -15.49
N ASN A 67 5.30 -3.09 -14.69
CA ASN A 67 3.97 -3.63 -14.96
C ASN A 67 2.92 -2.70 -14.38
N GLU A 68 1.93 -2.33 -15.19
CA GLU A 68 0.90 -1.37 -14.78
C GLU A 68 -0.39 -2.09 -14.42
N TYR A 69 -0.96 -1.71 -13.30
CA TYR A 69 -2.21 -2.26 -12.80
C TYR A 69 -3.17 -1.13 -12.48
N SER A 70 -4.38 -1.19 -13.04
CA SER A 70 -5.42 -0.26 -12.64
C SER A 70 -5.95 -0.67 -11.27
N VAL A 71 -6.15 0.30 -10.40
CA VAL A 71 -6.60 0.02 -9.04
C VAL A 71 -7.79 0.90 -8.69
N GLU A 72 -8.65 0.38 -7.83
CA GLU A 72 -9.81 1.08 -7.33
C GLU A 72 -10.20 0.56 -5.96
N ASN A 73 -11.25 1.12 -5.39
CA ASN A 73 -11.73 0.71 -4.07
C ASN A 73 -11.89 -0.81 -3.98
N GLY A 74 -11.27 -1.39 -2.98
CA GLY A 74 -11.30 -2.83 -2.74
C GLY A 74 -10.10 -3.58 -3.26
N ASP A 75 -9.32 -2.97 -4.12
CA ASP A 75 -8.14 -3.63 -4.68
C ASP A 75 -6.97 -3.62 -3.71
N ALA A 76 -6.09 -4.58 -3.90
CA ALA A 76 -4.86 -4.70 -3.13
C ALA A 76 -3.71 -5.07 -4.05
N ILE A 77 -2.55 -4.50 -3.79
CA ILE A 77 -1.33 -4.80 -4.53
C ILE A 77 -0.23 -5.09 -3.52
N VAL A 78 0.50 -6.18 -3.72
CA VAL A 78 1.69 -6.44 -2.93
C VAL A 78 2.92 -6.19 -3.78
N VAL A 79 3.86 -5.44 -3.22
CA VAL A 79 5.12 -5.12 -3.87
C VAL A 79 6.20 -5.97 -3.21
N PRO A 80 6.76 -6.94 -3.96
CA PRO A 80 7.85 -7.76 -3.41
C PRO A 80 9.04 -6.92 -3.01
N ALA A 81 9.80 -7.40 -2.04
CA ALA A 81 11.04 -6.72 -1.65
C ALA A 81 11.95 -6.57 -2.86
N GLY A 82 12.51 -5.39 -3.02
CA GLY A 82 13.42 -5.10 -4.12
C GLY A 82 12.76 -4.64 -5.41
N ALA A 83 11.43 -4.75 -5.53
CA ALA A 83 10.75 -4.28 -6.72
C ALA A 83 10.59 -2.77 -6.70
N LYS A 84 10.63 -2.16 -7.88
CA LYS A 84 10.39 -0.72 -8.03
C LYS A 84 8.88 -0.51 -8.15
N SER A 85 8.34 0.40 -7.36
CA SER A 85 6.90 0.66 -7.39
C SER A 85 6.58 2.14 -7.43
N ASN A 86 5.39 2.45 -7.92
CA ASN A 86 4.82 3.79 -7.87
C ASN A 86 3.30 3.67 -7.88
N VAL A 87 2.65 4.62 -7.25
CA VAL A 87 1.19 4.72 -7.27
C VAL A 87 0.84 6.11 -7.75
N ILE A 88 -0.06 6.18 -8.72
CA ILE A 88 -0.46 7.43 -9.36
C ILE A 88 -1.98 7.56 -9.28
N ASN A 89 -2.45 8.71 -8.83
CA ASN A 89 -3.87 9.02 -8.91
C ASN A 89 -4.18 9.52 -10.33
N THR A 90 -4.91 8.72 -11.08
CA THR A 90 -5.25 9.04 -12.46
C THR A 90 -6.60 9.72 -12.61
N ASP A 91 -7.32 9.90 -11.53
CA ASP A 91 -8.60 10.61 -11.55
C ASP A 91 -8.34 12.11 -11.66
N SER A 92 -9.23 12.82 -12.32
CA SER A 92 -9.12 14.27 -12.47
C SER A 92 -9.84 15.04 -11.38
N GLU A 93 -10.65 14.37 -10.56
CA GLU A 93 -11.51 15.04 -9.60
C GLU A 93 -11.42 14.51 -8.18
N LYS A 94 -11.19 13.21 -8.00
CA LYS A 94 -11.27 12.57 -6.69
C LYS A 94 -9.91 12.14 -6.18
N ASP A 95 -9.77 12.18 -4.86
CA ASP A 95 -8.58 11.67 -4.21
C ASP A 95 -8.51 10.15 -4.29
N LEU A 96 -7.29 9.62 -4.33
CA LEU A 96 -7.02 8.20 -4.22
C LEU A 96 -6.54 7.95 -2.80
N LYS A 97 -7.27 7.13 -2.06
CA LYS A 97 -6.94 6.85 -0.67
C LYS A 97 -6.63 5.39 -0.46
N MET A 98 -5.61 5.13 0.34
CA MET A 98 -5.12 3.79 0.53
C MET A 98 -4.42 3.64 1.87
N TYR A 99 -4.27 2.40 2.28
CA TYR A 99 -3.38 2.03 3.38
C TYR A 99 -2.17 1.35 2.80
N THR A 100 -1.01 1.74 3.27
CA THR A 100 0.24 1.08 2.93
C THR A 100 0.73 0.33 4.16
N PHE A 101 1.04 -0.94 3.95
CA PHE A 101 1.53 -1.82 5.00
C PHE A 101 2.97 -2.17 4.68
N TYR A 102 3.86 -2.06 5.67
CA TYR A 102 5.25 -2.45 5.54
C TYR A 102 5.56 -3.50 6.59
N THR A 103 6.31 -4.53 6.18
CA THR A 103 6.76 -5.54 7.13
C THR A 103 8.28 -5.56 7.18
N SER A 104 8.84 -5.85 8.36
CA SER A 104 10.28 -6.04 8.48
C SER A 104 10.70 -7.30 7.73
N PRO A 105 11.99 -7.43 7.39
CA PRO A 105 12.48 -8.62 6.68
C PRO A 105 12.14 -9.92 7.40
N HIS A 106 12.24 -9.92 8.71
CA HIS A 106 11.96 -11.12 9.51
C HIS A 106 10.49 -11.55 9.39
N TYR A 107 9.58 -10.61 9.48
CA TYR A 107 8.16 -10.88 9.38
C TYR A 107 7.78 -11.21 7.93
N LYS A 108 8.43 -10.59 6.99
CA LYS A 108 8.23 -10.82 5.57
C LYS A 108 8.46 -12.27 5.19
N ASP A 109 9.53 -12.87 5.68
CA ASP A 109 9.84 -14.24 5.35
C ASP A 109 8.75 -15.19 5.80
N SER A 110 8.20 -14.96 6.97
CA SER A 110 7.09 -15.74 7.47
C SER A 110 5.86 -15.63 6.59
N LEU A 111 5.53 -14.42 6.15
CA LEU A 111 4.39 -14.19 5.29
C LEU A 111 4.57 -14.80 3.91
N ILE A 112 5.74 -14.67 3.34
CA ILE A 112 6.03 -15.20 2.02
C ILE A 112 5.87 -16.71 2.01
N ASN A 113 6.32 -17.38 3.05
CA ASN A 113 6.22 -18.82 3.13
C ASN A 113 4.80 -19.33 3.32
N SER A 114 3.92 -18.53 3.86
CA SER A 114 2.58 -18.99 4.20
C SER A 114 1.48 -18.51 3.29
N LYS A 115 1.49 -17.24 2.89
CA LYS A 115 0.31 -16.64 2.24
C LYS A 115 0.57 -15.88 0.97
N ILE A 116 1.77 -15.43 0.80
CA ILE A 116 2.07 -14.43 -0.22
C ILE A 116 2.10 -14.98 -1.65
N ASN A 117 2.06 -16.28 -1.81
CA ASN A 117 2.04 -16.88 -3.15
C ASN A 117 0.88 -16.38 -4.01
N ILE A 118 -0.22 -16.05 -3.37
CA ILE A 118 -1.38 -15.50 -4.08
C ILE A 118 -1.00 -14.22 -4.78
N VAL A 119 -0.20 -13.41 -4.12
CA VAL A 119 0.16 -12.11 -4.62
C VAL A 119 1.12 -12.19 -5.81
N LYS A 120 2.02 -13.16 -5.79
CA LYS A 120 2.90 -13.37 -6.94
C LYS A 120 2.11 -13.68 -8.19
N ASN A 121 1.01 -14.38 -8.05
CA ASN A 121 0.17 -14.72 -9.20
C ASN A 121 -0.64 -13.53 -9.68
N THR A 122 -0.84 -12.54 -8.85
CA THR A 122 -1.53 -11.32 -9.21
C THR A 122 -0.61 -10.37 -9.96
N ILE A 123 0.63 -10.40 -9.63
CA ILE A 123 1.65 -9.57 -10.23
C ILE A 123 2.42 -10.35 -11.28
#